data_2b3f4b47a71d548956ef27146bf453be
#
_entry.id   2b3f4b47a71d548956ef27146bf453be
#
_cell.length_a   1.000
_cell.length_b   1.000
_cell.length_c   1.000
_cell.angle_alpha   90.00
_cell.angle_beta   90.00
_cell.angle_gamma   90.00
#
_symmetry.space_group_name_H-M   'P 1'
#
loop_
_entity.id
_entity.type
_entity.pdbx_description
1 polymer ?
#
loop_
_entity_poly.entity_id
_entity_poly.type
_entity_poly.pdbx_seq_one_letter_code
_entity_poly.pdbx_strand_id
1 'polypeptide(L)'
;MLTLTINGQSREVDAPEDMPLLWVLRDLLNLVGAKYGCGIAQCGVCTVHVGGKPVRSCQLAVGDVGTRAVVTIEGVGNTPHGAKVQQAWMEGAVPQCGYCQAGQIMSATALLDGNPNPDDSDIDAAMAGNLCRCGTYIRIRRAIKNAAAKSV
;
A
#
# COMPACT_ATOMS: atom_id res chain seq x y z
N MET A 1 20.83 -10.05 -11.73
CA MET A 1 20.74 -8.61 -11.35
C MET A 1 19.51 -8.00 -12.00
N LEU A 2 18.59 -7.48 -11.22
CA LEU A 2 17.35 -6.85 -11.69
C LEU A 2 17.41 -5.36 -11.39
N THR A 3 16.91 -4.52 -12.29
CA THR A 3 16.80 -3.08 -12.08
C THR A 3 15.34 -2.73 -11.85
N LEU A 4 15.01 -2.16 -10.70
CA LEU A 4 13.65 -1.77 -10.30
C LEU A 4 13.58 -0.26 -10.07
N THR A 5 12.46 0.36 -10.43
CA THR A 5 12.19 1.74 -10.03
C THR A 5 11.32 1.71 -8.77
N ILE A 6 11.89 2.09 -7.63
CA ILE A 6 11.22 2.06 -6.33
C ILE A 6 11.21 3.44 -5.70
N ASN A 7 10.02 3.96 -5.40
CA ASN A 7 9.83 5.31 -4.85
C ASN A 7 10.57 6.39 -5.65
N GLY A 8 10.54 6.28 -6.98
CA GLY A 8 11.18 7.22 -7.88
C GLY A 8 12.70 7.06 -8.05
N GLN A 9 13.29 6.04 -7.43
CA GLN A 9 14.73 5.78 -7.53
C GLN A 9 14.99 4.44 -8.22
N SER A 10 16.00 4.41 -9.11
CA SER A 10 16.50 3.17 -9.69
C SER A 10 17.28 2.38 -8.64
N ARG A 11 16.96 1.11 -8.49
CA ARG A 11 17.59 0.19 -7.53
C ARG A 11 17.99 -1.09 -8.26
N GLU A 12 19.25 -1.48 -8.12
CA GLU A 12 19.74 -2.77 -8.57
C GLU A 12 19.63 -3.77 -7.42
N VAL A 13 19.07 -4.95 -7.71
CA VAL A 13 18.91 -6.02 -6.74
C VAL A 13 19.39 -7.35 -7.32
N ASP A 14 20.14 -8.09 -6.54
CA ASP A 14 20.55 -9.45 -6.85
C ASP A 14 19.55 -10.41 -6.20
N ALA A 15 18.55 -10.78 -6.98
CA ALA A 15 17.47 -11.66 -6.52
C ALA A 15 17.05 -12.61 -7.66
N PRO A 16 16.65 -13.85 -7.33
CA PRO A 16 15.96 -14.72 -8.29
C PRO A 16 14.66 -14.05 -8.78
N GLU A 17 14.33 -14.23 -10.05
CA GLU A 17 13.16 -13.61 -10.67
C GLU A 17 11.82 -14.03 -10.02
N ASP A 18 11.79 -15.24 -9.48
CA ASP A 18 10.61 -15.80 -8.78
C ASP A 18 10.50 -15.38 -7.30
N MET A 19 11.49 -14.66 -6.77
CA MET A 19 11.43 -14.15 -5.40
C MET A 19 10.25 -13.18 -5.24
N PRO A 20 9.37 -13.37 -4.22
CA PRO A 20 8.29 -12.42 -3.98
C PRO A 20 8.81 -11.00 -3.73
N LEU A 21 8.17 -10.02 -4.38
CA LEU A 21 8.54 -8.61 -4.25
C LEU A 21 8.61 -8.16 -2.78
N LEU A 22 7.75 -8.69 -1.92
CA LEU A 22 7.76 -8.36 -0.49
C LEU A 22 9.14 -8.57 0.16
N TRP A 23 9.79 -9.70 -0.13
CA TRP A 23 11.11 -10.01 0.45
C TRP A 23 12.23 -9.19 -0.17
N VAL A 24 12.13 -8.87 -1.46
CA VAL A 24 13.07 -7.93 -2.09
C VAL A 24 13.00 -6.57 -1.40
N LEU A 25 11.80 -6.06 -1.14
CA LEU A 25 11.62 -4.79 -0.45
C LEU A 25 12.17 -4.83 0.98
N ARG A 26 11.82 -5.86 1.74
CA ARG A 26 12.15 -5.95 3.17
C ARG A 26 13.60 -6.35 3.43
N ASP A 27 14.06 -7.41 2.75
CA ASP A 27 15.34 -8.06 3.11
C ASP A 27 16.52 -7.49 2.32
N LEU A 28 16.30 -7.09 1.07
CA LEU A 28 17.38 -6.58 0.22
C LEU A 28 17.45 -5.05 0.20
N LEU A 29 16.30 -4.37 0.25
CA LEU A 29 16.23 -2.92 0.17
C LEU A 29 15.94 -2.23 1.51
N ASN A 30 15.74 -3.00 2.58
CA ASN A 30 15.42 -2.51 3.92
C ASN A 30 14.19 -1.58 3.97
N LEU A 31 13.22 -1.79 3.06
CA LEU A 31 11.92 -1.11 3.05
C LEU A 31 10.91 -1.98 3.78
N VAL A 32 10.87 -1.86 5.10
CA VAL A 32 10.17 -2.78 6.00
C VAL A 32 8.71 -2.40 6.29
N GLY A 33 8.21 -1.34 5.69
CA GLY A 33 6.85 -0.86 5.92
C GLY A 33 5.76 -1.81 5.43
N ALA A 34 5.92 -2.42 4.25
CA ALA A 34 5.08 -3.53 3.82
C ALA A 34 5.34 -4.76 4.70
N LYS A 35 4.28 -5.43 5.16
CA LYS A 35 4.37 -6.50 6.16
C LYS A 35 4.00 -7.86 5.57
N TYR A 36 4.55 -8.92 6.18
CA TYR A 36 4.12 -10.29 5.95
C TYR A 36 2.99 -10.67 6.93
N GLY A 37 1.90 -11.21 6.40
CA GLY A 37 0.79 -11.73 7.20
C GLY A 37 0.38 -13.12 6.72
N CYS A 38 -0.59 -13.24 5.78
CA CYS A 38 -1.07 -14.53 5.27
C CYS A 38 -0.13 -15.21 4.27
N GLY A 39 0.64 -14.45 3.49
CA GLY A 39 1.49 -14.99 2.41
C GLY A 39 0.72 -15.52 1.18
N ILE A 40 -0.60 -15.35 1.13
CA ILE A 40 -1.49 -15.86 0.08
C ILE A 40 -2.39 -14.77 -0.53
N ALA A 41 -1.97 -13.54 -0.46
CA ALA A 41 -2.63 -12.35 -1.02
C ALA A 41 -4.03 -12.05 -0.44
N GLN A 42 -4.37 -12.51 0.76
CA GLN A 42 -5.71 -12.33 1.36
C GLN A 42 -5.79 -11.22 2.40
N CYS A 43 -4.76 -11.03 3.23
CA CYS A 43 -4.84 -10.08 4.35
C CYS A 43 -4.56 -8.62 3.98
N GLY A 44 -3.83 -8.35 2.92
CA GLY A 44 -3.55 -7.01 2.40
C GLY A 44 -2.43 -6.24 3.10
N VAL A 45 -1.78 -6.78 4.16
CA VAL A 45 -0.72 -6.06 4.89
C VAL A 45 0.56 -5.83 4.07
N CYS A 46 0.72 -6.55 2.97
CA CYS A 46 1.85 -6.44 2.04
C CYS A 46 1.56 -5.53 0.84
N THR A 47 0.46 -4.81 0.81
CA THR A 47 0.05 -4.01 -0.35
C THR A 47 1.07 -2.91 -0.64
N VAL A 48 1.48 -2.85 -1.90
CA VAL A 48 2.28 -1.79 -2.51
C VAL A 48 1.60 -1.37 -3.82
N HIS A 49 2.04 -0.27 -4.44
CA HIS A 49 1.60 0.06 -5.79
C HIS A 49 2.64 -0.42 -6.81
N VAL A 50 2.17 -1.04 -7.89
CA VAL A 50 2.99 -1.41 -9.05
C VAL A 50 2.29 -0.86 -10.29
N GLY A 51 2.96 0.07 -10.98
CA GLY A 51 2.34 0.78 -12.10
C GLY A 51 1.07 1.54 -11.70
N GLY A 52 1.04 2.11 -10.50
CA GLY A 52 -0.11 2.85 -9.96
C GLY A 52 -1.27 1.99 -9.46
N LYS A 53 -1.16 0.66 -9.47
CA LYS A 53 -2.21 -0.25 -9.00
C LYS A 53 -1.83 -0.91 -7.68
N PRO A 54 -2.79 -1.12 -6.76
CA PRO A 54 -2.53 -1.84 -5.52
C PRO A 54 -2.30 -3.32 -5.81
N VAL A 55 -1.20 -3.86 -5.29
CA VAL A 55 -0.77 -5.23 -5.53
C VAL A 55 -0.34 -5.87 -4.21
N ARG A 56 -0.64 -7.14 -4.04
CA ARG A 56 -0.17 -7.96 -2.90
C ARG A 56 1.26 -8.45 -3.17
N SER A 57 2.24 -7.77 -2.62
CA SER A 57 3.66 -8.03 -2.89
C SER A 57 4.13 -9.41 -2.42
N CYS A 58 3.41 -10.08 -1.52
CA CYS A 58 3.73 -11.43 -1.07
C CYS A 58 3.54 -12.50 -2.15
N GLN A 59 2.76 -12.21 -3.20
CA GLN A 59 2.45 -13.15 -4.29
C GLN A 59 2.91 -12.65 -5.67
N LEU A 60 3.47 -11.45 -5.76
CA LEU A 60 4.04 -10.95 -7.01
C LEU A 60 5.53 -11.29 -7.08
N ALA A 61 5.95 -12.08 -8.07
CA ALA A 61 7.36 -12.33 -8.33
C ALA A 61 8.05 -11.04 -8.77
N VAL A 62 9.28 -10.82 -8.32
CA VAL A 62 10.02 -9.59 -8.64
C VAL A 62 10.27 -9.43 -10.14
N GLY A 63 10.49 -10.55 -10.85
CA GLY A 63 10.65 -10.55 -12.31
C GLY A 63 9.41 -10.05 -13.05
N ASP A 64 8.22 -10.30 -12.49
CA ASP A 64 6.95 -9.86 -13.08
C ASP A 64 6.70 -8.36 -12.90
N VAL A 65 7.47 -7.67 -12.08
CA VAL A 65 7.38 -6.20 -11.95
C VAL A 65 7.75 -5.52 -13.27
N GLY A 66 8.76 -6.04 -13.96
CA GLY A 66 9.24 -5.47 -15.22
C GLY A 66 9.70 -4.01 -15.03
N THR A 67 9.31 -3.16 -15.96
CA THR A 67 9.65 -1.72 -15.94
C THR A 67 8.68 -0.84 -15.15
N ARG A 68 7.67 -1.44 -14.53
CA ARG A 68 6.65 -0.68 -13.78
C ARG A 68 7.24 -0.10 -12.50
N ALA A 69 6.91 1.16 -12.22
CA ALA A 69 7.32 1.82 -10.99
C ALA A 69 6.62 1.19 -9.77
N VAL A 70 7.37 0.98 -8.71
CA VAL A 70 6.87 0.50 -7.41
C VAL A 70 6.85 1.67 -6.45
N VAL A 71 5.71 1.87 -5.77
CA VAL A 71 5.59 2.81 -4.66
C VAL A 71 5.22 2.02 -3.39
N THR A 72 6.01 2.21 -2.35
CA THR A 72 5.78 1.61 -1.03
C THR A 72 5.27 2.65 -0.05
N ILE A 73 4.89 2.22 1.16
CA ILE A 73 4.44 3.14 2.21
C ILE A 73 5.51 4.21 2.55
N GLU A 74 6.78 3.89 2.40
CA GLU A 74 7.88 4.82 2.63
C GLU A 74 7.91 5.96 1.59
N GLY A 75 7.34 5.75 0.41
CA GLY A 75 7.31 6.73 -0.68
C GLY A 75 5.94 7.34 -0.95
N VAL A 76 4.86 6.76 -0.43
CA VAL A 76 3.48 7.17 -0.78
C VAL A 76 3.16 8.61 -0.33
N GLY A 77 3.79 9.08 0.72
CA GLY A 77 3.62 10.45 1.21
C GLY A 77 4.08 11.54 0.23
N ASN A 78 4.85 11.18 -0.80
CA ASN A 78 5.26 12.08 -1.88
C ASN A 78 4.21 12.16 -3.01
N THR A 79 3.12 11.43 -2.91
CA THR A 79 2.01 11.49 -3.86
C THR A 79 0.87 12.36 -3.30
N PRO A 80 0.07 13.04 -4.14
CA PRO A 80 -0.97 13.94 -3.67
C PRO A 80 -2.00 13.28 -2.75
N HIS A 81 -2.56 12.14 -3.16
CA HIS A 81 -3.53 11.42 -2.35
C HIS A 81 -2.88 10.70 -1.17
N GLY A 82 -1.67 10.16 -1.35
CA GLY A 82 -0.93 9.49 -0.27
C GLY A 82 -0.67 10.41 0.92
N ALA A 83 -0.24 11.64 0.67
CA ALA A 83 -0.03 12.65 1.72
C ALA A 83 -1.32 12.93 2.49
N LYS A 84 -2.45 13.10 1.79
CA LYS A 84 -3.77 13.36 2.40
C LYS A 84 -4.26 12.18 3.22
N VAL A 85 -4.11 10.97 2.69
CA VAL A 85 -4.50 9.74 3.40
C VAL A 85 -3.68 9.60 4.68
N GLN A 86 -2.37 9.76 4.63
CA GLN A 86 -1.52 9.70 5.82
C GLN A 86 -1.90 10.76 6.85
N GLN A 87 -2.18 11.99 6.42
CA GLN A 87 -2.64 13.04 7.32
C GLN A 87 -3.98 12.67 7.98
N ALA A 88 -4.94 12.18 7.20
CA ALA A 88 -6.25 11.76 7.73
C ALA A 88 -6.13 10.60 8.73
N TRP A 89 -5.19 9.68 8.49
CA TRP A 89 -4.87 8.60 9.44
C TRP A 89 -4.35 9.10 10.77
N MET A 90 -3.45 10.08 10.74
CA MET A 90 -2.93 10.71 11.97
C MET A 90 -4.02 11.49 12.72
N GLU A 91 -4.77 12.34 12.02
CA GLU A 91 -5.86 13.12 12.60
C GLU A 91 -6.96 12.26 13.20
N GLY A 92 -7.27 11.13 12.55
CA GLY A 92 -8.29 10.19 13.00
C GLY A 92 -7.81 9.20 14.07
N ALA A 93 -6.53 9.21 14.44
CA ALA A 93 -5.91 8.24 15.35
C ALA A 93 -6.32 6.80 14.98
N VAL A 94 -6.22 6.44 13.70
CA VAL A 94 -6.75 5.20 13.13
C VAL A 94 -6.10 3.95 13.70
N PRO A 95 -4.75 3.84 13.81
CA PRO A 95 -4.09 2.60 14.22
C PRO A 95 -4.37 2.19 15.66
N GLN A 96 -4.37 0.87 15.89
CA GLN A 96 -4.14 0.29 17.21
C GLN A 96 -2.75 -0.38 17.23
N CYS A 97 -2.63 -1.68 16.90
CA CYS A 97 -1.32 -2.31 16.84
C CYS A 97 -0.42 -1.76 15.70
N GLY A 98 -1.02 -1.22 14.67
CA GLY A 98 -0.33 -0.62 13.53
C GLY A 98 0.11 -1.59 12.43
N TYR A 99 0.02 -2.90 12.64
CA TYR A 99 0.60 -3.89 11.72
C TYR A 99 -0.03 -3.87 10.32
N CYS A 100 -1.34 -3.69 10.21
CA CYS A 100 -2.06 -3.67 8.93
C CYS A 100 -2.08 -2.30 8.26
N GLN A 101 -1.64 -1.24 8.93
CA GLN A 101 -1.98 0.12 8.53
C GLN A 101 -1.24 0.58 7.26
N ALA A 102 0.00 0.15 7.03
CA ALA A 102 0.69 0.44 5.77
C ALA A 102 -0.12 -0.09 4.57
N GLY A 103 -0.56 -1.34 4.62
CA GLY A 103 -1.41 -1.92 3.57
C GLY A 103 -2.76 -1.21 3.42
N GLN A 104 -3.39 -0.83 4.53
CA GLN A 104 -4.64 -0.07 4.53
C GLN A 104 -4.46 1.30 3.82
N ILE A 105 -3.41 2.02 4.15
CA ILE A 105 -3.09 3.33 3.54
C ILE A 105 -2.82 3.17 2.04
N MET A 106 -2.06 2.16 1.64
CA MET A 106 -1.74 1.92 0.23
C MET A 106 -3.01 1.61 -0.58
N SER A 107 -3.91 0.78 -0.07
CA SER A 107 -5.19 0.48 -0.74
C SER A 107 -6.11 1.70 -0.78
N ALA A 108 -6.19 2.46 0.30
CA ALA A 108 -6.98 3.69 0.34
C ALA A 108 -6.47 4.75 -0.64
N THR A 109 -5.15 4.92 -0.74
CA THR A 109 -4.53 5.85 -1.69
C THR A 109 -4.86 5.45 -3.13
N ALA A 110 -4.75 4.17 -3.46
CA ALA A 110 -5.10 3.68 -4.80
C ALA A 110 -6.59 3.89 -5.14
N LEU A 111 -7.48 3.74 -4.15
CA LEU A 111 -8.89 4.07 -4.32
C LEU A 111 -9.07 5.55 -4.71
N LEU A 112 -8.47 6.47 -3.93
CA LEU A 112 -8.61 7.91 -4.19
C LEU A 112 -7.96 8.36 -5.49
N ASP A 113 -6.89 7.70 -5.93
CA ASP A 113 -6.26 7.95 -7.23
C ASP A 113 -7.21 7.63 -8.39
N GLY A 114 -8.02 6.59 -8.26
CA GLY A 114 -9.00 6.18 -9.28
C GLY A 114 -10.39 6.81 -9.11
N ASN A 115 -10.78 7.11 -7.88
CA ASN A 115 -12.08 7.69 -7.54
C ASN A 115 -11.90 8.69 -6.38
N PRO A 116 -11.74 9.99 -6.67
CA PRO A 116 -11.48 10.99 -5.63
C PRO A 116 -12.68 11.29 -4.71
N ASN A 117 -13.88 10.83 -5.06
CA ASN A 117 -15.10 11.03 -4.26
C ASN A 117 -15.85 9.70 -4.05
N PRO A 118 -15.22 8.72 -3.35
CA PRO A 118 -15.83 7.41 -3.16
C PRO A 118 -17.03 7.49 -2.21
N ASP A 119 -18.08 6.73 -2.51
CA ASP A 119 -19.16 6.46 -1.57
C ASP A 119 -18.79 5.30 -0.63
N ASP A 120 -19.69 4.94 0.28
CA ASP A 120 -19.44 3.87 1.25
C ASP A 120 -19.26 2.51 0.56
N SER A 121 -19.98 2.25 -0.52
CA SER A 121 -19.87 1.01 -1.29
C SER A 121 -18.53 0.91 -2.01
N ASP A 122 -18.05 2.02 -2.58
CA ASP A 122 -16.73 2.09 -3.21
C ASP A 122 -15.61 1.80 -2.20
N ILE A 123 -15.72 2.41 -1.00
CA ILE A 123 -14.75 2.21 0.08
C ILE A 123 -14.77 0.75 0.54
N ASP A 124 -15.95 0.18 0.79
CA ASP A 124 -16.09 -1.19 1.24
C ASP A 124 -15.50 -2.17 0.22
N ALA A 125 -15.78 -1.97 -1.06
CA ALA A 125 -15.24 -2.81 -2.14
C ALA A 125 -13.71 -2.71 -2.24
N ALA A 126 -13.16 -1.50 -2.20
CA ALA A 126 -11.72 -1.28 -2.32
C ALA A 126 -10.94 -1.82 -1.11
N MET A 127 -11.53 -1.75 0.08
CA MET A 127 -10.87 -2.11 1.35
C MET A 127 -11.16 -3.53 1.82
N ALA A 128 -12.05 -4.27 1.14
CA ALA A 128 -12.48 -5.63 1.53
C ALA A 128 -11.34 -6.63 1.68
N GLY A 129 -10.26 -6.48 0.90
CA GLY A 129 -9.07 -7.32 0.95
C GLY A 129 -8.02 -6.88 1.98
N ASN A 130 -8.31 -5.92 2.86
CA ASN A 130 -7.40 -5.41 3.88
C ASN A 130 -7.97 -5.71 5.26
N LEU A 131 -7.40 -6.70 5.95
CA LEU A 131 -7.86 -7.16 7.24
C LEU A 131 -7.19 -6.39 8.38
N CYS A 132 -7.98 -6.08 9.42
CA CYS A 132 -7.50 -5.48 10.66
C CYS A 132 -7.98 -6.33 11.84
N ARG A 133 -7.06 -7.02 12.53
CA ARG A 133 -7.41 -7.85 13.69
C ARG A 133 -7.88 -7.02 14.87
N CYS A 134 -7.44 -5.77 14.97
CA CYS A 134 -7.90 -4.82 15.99
C CYS A 134 -9.28 -4.21 15.67
N GLY A 135 -9.80 -4.42 14.45
CA GLY A 135 -11.13 -3.96 14.08
C GLY A 135 -11.25 -2.45 13.83
N THR A 136 -10.20 -1.78 13.33
CA THR A 136 -10.22 -0.32 13.12
C THR A 136 -11.01 0.13 11.89
N TYR A 137 -11.87 -0.71 11.32
CA TYR A 137 -12.56 -0.48 10.04
C TYR A 137 -13.39 0.82 10.01
N ILE A 138 -14.09 1.16 11.09
CA ILE A 138 -14.89 2.38 11.16
C ILE A 138 -14.00 3.62 11.09
N ARG A 139 -12.86 3.61 11.76
CA ARG A 139 -11.87 4.69 11.72
C ARG A 139 -11.24 4.81 10.33
N ILE A 140 -10.92 3.69 9.69
CA ILE A 140 -10.38 3.62 8.32
C ILE A 140 -11.36 4.28 7.35
N ARG A 141 -12.64 3.87 7.35
CA ARG A 141 -13.66 4.45 6.46
C ARG A 141 -13.80 5.96 6.68
N ARG A 142 -13.84 6.41 7.92
CA ARG A 142 -13.91 7.85 8.26
C ARG A 142 -12.68 8.60 7.74
N ALA A 143 -11.49 8.05 7.92
CA ALA A 143 -10.26 8.67 7.46
C ALA A 143 -10.21 8.78 5.92
N ILE A 144 -10.67 7.77 5.20
CA ILE A 144 -10.77 7.82 3.72
C ILE A 144 -11.71 8.94 3.29
N LYS A 145 -12.90 9.06 3.91
CA LYS A 145 -13.85 10.15 3.63
C LYS A 145 -13.25 11.52 3.92
N ASN A 146 -12.54 11.66 5.03
CA ASN A 146 -11.88 12.91 5.39
C ASN A 146 -10.75 13.27 4.40
N ALA A 147 -9.98 12.28 3.95
CA ALA A 147 -8.97 12.50 2.93
C ALA A 147 -9.58 12.92 1.59
N ALA A 148 -10.69 12.28 1.19
CA ALA A 148 -11.40 12.60 -0.05
C ALA A 148 -11.99 14.03 -0.02
N ALA A 149 -12.44 14.51 1.14
CA ALA A 149 -13.01 15.86 1.29
C ALA A 149 -11.95 16.98 1.22
N LYS A 150 -10.67 16.67 1.38
CA LYS A 150 -9.58 17.66 1.28
C LYS A 150 -9.28 17.96 -0.19
N SER A 151 -9.28 19.26 -0.55
CA SER A 151 -8.90 19.72 -1.90
C SER A 151 -7.49 19.29 -2.28
N VAL A 152 -7.27 19.02 -3.54
CA VAL A 152 -5.93 18.73 -4.08
C VAL A 152 -5.13 20.03 -4.18
#